data_5f23b9a83ea4094c248b2dafe1c7bca3
#
_entry.id   5f23b9a83ea4094c248b2dafe1c7bca3
#
_cell.length_a   1.000
_cell.length_b   1.000
_cell.length_c   1.000
_cell.angle_alpha   90.00
_cell.angle_beta   90.00
_cell.angle_gamma   90.00
#
_symmetry.space_group_name_H-M   'P 1'
#
loop_
_entity.id
_entity.type
_entity.pdbx_description
1 polymer ?
#
loop_
_entity_poly.entity_id
_entity_poly.type
_entity_poly.pdbx_seq_one_letter_code
_entity_poly.pdbx_strand_id
1 'polypeptide(L)'
;PRSTLFPYTTLFRSVLEKNLESLKQSNLACLIVADDAKAPDALRVMADETHTPLLCSPFTSVEVIWLLRSHLGRVLAPSCSLHGVLLDVLGMGVMITGESGVGKSELALELISRGHGLVADDVVELRRIAPETLEGRCPPILRDYLEVRGLGMLNIRTIFGETAVRRYKNMKLIVHLQNTTPAETRQLERLPISNLTETIMNVDIPKVIIPVAANHNLTIQIGRAHV
;
A
#
# COMPACT_ATOMS: atom_id res chain seq x y z
N PRO A 1 49.03 -30.66 36.11
CA PRO A 1 48.45 -29.37 35.85
C PRO A 1 47.02 -29.57 35.43
N ARG A 2 46.13 -29.27 36.37
CA ARG A 2 44.70 -29.36 36.13
C ARG A 2 44.29 -28.12 35.34
N SER A 3 43.77 -28.34 34.15
CA SER A 3 43.20 -27.29 33.30
C SER A 3 41.97 -26.66 33.95
N THR A 4 42.10 -25.43 34.36
CA THR A 4 41.04 -24.56 34.86
C THR A 4 40.21 -24.02 33.66
N LEU A 5 39.43 -24.90 33.04
CA LEU A 5 38.51 -24.56 31.91
C LEU A 5 37.03 -24.48 32.34
N PHE A 6 36.74 -24.23 33.63
CA PHE A 6 35.43 -24.46 34.19
C PHE A 6 34.50 -23.27 34.52
N PRO A 7 34.84 -21.98 34.37
CA PRO A 7 33.81 -21.00 34.57
C PRO A 7 32.98 -20.65 33.32
N TYR A 8 33.60 -20.71 32.14
CA TYR A 8 32.92 -20.21 30.92
C TYR A 8 31.82 -21.15 30.39
N THR A 9 32.02 -22.47 30.47
CA THR A 9 31.02 -23.45 29.99
C THR A 9 29.76 -23.45 30.84
N THR A 10 29.85 -23.23 32.16
CA THR A 10 28.71 -23.20 33.06
C THR A 10 27.91 -21.91 32.86
N LEU A 11 28.58 -20.76 32.64
CA LEU A 11 27.93 -19.48 32.35
C LEU A 11 27.21 -19.51 31.01
N PHE A 12 27.83 -20.07 29.98
CA PHE A 12 27.21 -20.25 28.68
C PHE A 12 25.98 -21.16 28.74
N ARG A 13 26.05 -22.23 29.51
CA ARG A 13 24.94 -23.18 29.67
C ARG A 13 23.73 -22.52 30.36
N SER A 14 23.98 -21.77 31.44
CA SER A 14 22.90 -21.08 32.18
C SER A 14 22.25 -19.95 31.34
N VAL A 15 23.04 -19.27 30.53
CA VAL A 15 22.50 -18.25 29.61
C VAL A 15 21.67 -18.90 28.50
N LEU A 16 22.14 -20.02 27.94
CA LEU A 16 21.40 -20.75 26.93
C LEU A 16 20.07 -21.28 27.48
N GLU A 17 20.07 -21.91 28.66
CA GLU A 17 18.87 -22.43 29.31
C GLU A 17 17.87 -21.31 29.61
N LYS A 18 18.33 -20.19 30.09
CA LYS A 18 17.46 -19.00 30.33
C LYS A 18 16.85 -18.43 29.05
N ASN A 19 17.63 -18.38 27.97
CA ASN A 19 17.15 -17.91 26.67
C ASN A 19 16.14 -18.89 26.07
N LEU A 20 16.37 -20.22 26.17
CA LEU A 20 15.42 -21.22 25.72
C LEU A 20 14.10 -21.16 26.50
N GLU A 21 14.15 -20.94 27.82
CA GLU A 21 12.96 -20.77 28.64
C GLU A 21 12.17 -19.51 28.24
N SER A 22 12.85 -18.41 27.95
CA SER A 22 12.20 -17.19 27.42
C SER A 22 11.55 -17.43 26.05
N LEU A 23 12.18 -18.22 25.19
CA LEU A 23 11.62 -18.60 23.87
C LEU A 23 10.39 -19.51 24.04
N LYS A 24 10.41 -20.47 24.97
CA LYS A 24 9.27 -21.34 25.29
C LYS A 24 8.04 -20.56 25.75
N GLN A 25 8.25 -19.51 26.55
CA GLN A 25 7.16 -18.65 27.06
C GLN A 25 6.63 -17.67 26.00
N SER A 26 7.35 -17.50 24.88
CA SER A 26 6.97 -16.62 23.79
C SER A 26 6.07 -17.37 22.81
N ASN A 27 4.96 -16.76 22.39
CA ASN A 27 4.09 -17.32 21.35
C ASN A 27 4.71 -17.08 19.97
N LEU A 28 5.65 -17.93 19.57
CA LEU A 28 6.40 -17.77 18.33
C LEU A 28 5.66 -18.43 17.16
N ALA A 29 5.56 -17.72 16.04
CA ALA A 29 5.03 -18.29 14.80
C ALA A 29 6.00 -19.30 14.16
N CYS A 30 7.31 -19.05 14.25
CA CYS A 30 8.38 -19.96 13.82
C CYS A 30 9.73 -19.52 14.42
N LEU A 31 10.72 -20.41 14.30
CA LEU A 31 12.14 -20.15 14.56
C LEU A 31 12.94 -20.30 13.27
N ILE A 32 13.88 -19.41 13.02
CA ILE A 32 14.73 -19.48 11.83
C ILE A 32 16.20 -19.44 12.27
N VAL A 33 16.93 -20.49 11.92
CA VAL A 33 18.39 -20.56 12.08
C VAL A 33 19.01 -20.14 10.75
N ALA A 34 19.70 -19.01 10.76
CA ALA A 34 20.34 -18.40 9.59
C ALA A 34 21.82 -18.78 9.47
N ASP A 35 22.52 -18.18 8.50
CA ASP A 35 23.98 -18.28 8.31
C ASP A 35 24.47 -19.73 8.03
N ASP A 36 23.63 -20.57 7.41
CA ASP A 36 23.90 -22.01 7.19
C ASP A 36 24.28 -22.76 8.48
N ALA A 37 23.93 -22.21 9.64
CA ALA A 37 24.26 -22.80 10.94
C ALA A 37 23.38 -24.02 11.20
N LYS A 38 23.97 -25.03 11.85
CA LYS A 38 23.21 -26.19 12.35
C LYS A 38 22.39 -25.76 13.57
N ALA A 39 21.10 -26.06 13.55
CA ALA A 39 20.26 -25.85 14.71
C ALA A 39 20.77 -26.68 15.90
N PRO A 40 21.04 -26.07 17.08
CA PRO A 40 21.41 -26.80 18.29
C PRO A 40 20.34 -27.81 18.70
N ASP A 41 20.74 -28.96 19.22
CA ASP A 41 19.79 -30.01 19.62
C ASP A 41 18.80 -29.50 20.67
N ALA A 42 19.25 -28.70 21.62
CA ALA A 42 18.38 -28.08 22.63
C ALA A 42 17.27 -27.18 21.99
N LEU A 43 17.57 -26.52 20.87
CA LEU A 43 16.59 -25.69 20.13
C LEU A 43 15.60 -26.59 19.37
N ARG A 44 16.06 -27.74 18.84
CA ARG A 44 15.19 -28.71 18.17
C ARG A 44 14.19 -29.34 19.16
N VAL A 45 14.70 -29.80 20.29
CA VAL A 45 13.84 -30.35 21.35
C VAL A 45 12.82 -29.34 21.82
N MET A 46 13.21 -28.09 22.04
CA MET A 46 12.29 -27.03 22.44
C MET A 46 11.24 -26.77 21.35
N ALA A 47 11.63 -26.71 20.07
CA ALA A 47 10.72 -26.48 18.96
C ALA A 47 9.68 -27.62 18.84
N ASP A 48 10.12 -28.89 19.02
CA ASP A 48 9.21 -30.03 19.02
C ASP A 48 8.25 -30.01 20.22
N GLU A 49 8.73 -29.68 21.43
CA GLU A 49 7.91 -29.58 22.65
C GLU A 49 6.84 -28.47 22.55
N THR A 50 7.19 -27.35 21.92
CA THR A 50 6.28 -26.19 21.76
C THR A 50 5.47 -26.22 20.46
N HIS A 51 5.66 -27.24 19.63
CA HIS A 51 5.08 -27.33 18.28
C HIS A 51 5.38 -26.10 17.41
N THR A 52 6.56 -25.47 17.62
CA THR A 52 6.99 -24.29 16.87
C THR A 52 7.80 -24.73 15.66
N PRO A 53 7.42 -24.33 14.41
CA PRO A 53 8.19 -24.64 13.22
C PRO A 53 9.62 -24.13 13.32
N LEU A 54 10.60 -25.00 13.05
CA LEU A 54 12.02 -24.67 13.02
C LEU A 54 12.56 -24.77 11.60
N LEU A 55 12.99 -23.65 11.05
CA LEU A 55 13.49 -23.51 9.69
C LEU A 55 14.99 -23.23 9.72
N CYS A 56 15.72 -23.73 8.72
CA CYS A 56 17.14 -23.40 8.51
C CYS A 56 17.28 -22.66 7.17
N SER A 57 18.15 -21.67 7.13
CA SER A 57 18.38 -20.83 5.95
C SER A 57 19.87 -20.65 5.72
N PRO A 58 20.35 -20.77 4.46
CA PRO A 58 21.74 -20.45 4.10
C PRO A 58 22.00 -18.94 4.06
N PHE A 59 20.96 -18.13 4.02
CA PHE A 59 21.08 -16.66 4.02
C PHE A 59 21.58 -16.17 5.38
N THR A 60 22.27 -15.02 5.35
CA THR A 60 22.66 -14.34 6.59
C THR A 60 21.45 -13.91 7.39
N SER A 61 21.59 -13.78 8.69
CA SER A 61 20.53 -13.30 9.57
C SER A 61 19.99 -11.94 9.15
N VAL A 62 20.84 -11.06 8.63
CA VAL A 62 20.47 -9.75 8.11
C VAL A 62 19.58 -9.89 6.87
N GLU A 63 19.93 -10.75 5.92
CA GLU A 63 19.14 -11.02 4.71
C GLU A 63 17.77 -11.62 5.06
N VAL A 64 17.75 -12.60 5.97
CA VAL A 64 16.49 -13.20 6.44
C VAL A 64 15.57 -12.15 7.07
N ILE A 65 16.11 -11.30 7.95
CA ILE A 65 15.34 -10.21 8.58
C ILE A 65 14.82 -9.25 7.53
N TRP A 66 15.63 -8.88 6.56
CA TRP A 66 15.22 -7.96 5.49
C TRP A 66 14.10 -8.56 4.61
N LEU A 67 14.24 -9.81 4.19
CA LEU A 67 13.25 -10.54 3.41
C LEU A 67 11.92 -10.66 4.16
N LEU A 68 11.96 -11.05 5.43
CA LEU A 68 10.77 -11.17 6.27
C LEU A 68 10.08 -9.82 6.48
N ARG A 69 10.83 -8.77 6.81
CA ARG A 69 10.28 -7.42 6.96
C ARG A 69 9.61 -6.94 5.69
N SER A 70 10.26 -7.12 4.54
CA SER A 70 9.72 -6.70 3.25
C SER A 70 8.43 -7.44 2.90
N HIS A 71 8.38 -8.74 3.14
CA HIS A 71 7.21 -9.57 2.86
C HIS A 71 6.07 -9.35 3.87
N LEU A 72 6.36 -9.52 5.15
CA LEU A 72 5.36 -9.42 6.22
C LEU A 72 4.82 -8.01 6.36
N GLY A 73 5.66 -7.00 6.14
CA GLY A 73 5.24 -5.60 6.14
C GLY A 73 4.14 -5.30 5.13
N ARG A 74 4.08 -6.04 4.02
CA ARG A 74 3.00 -5.93 3.03
C ARG A 74 1.81 -6.84 3.32
N VAL A 75 2.08 -8.07 3.74
CA VAL A 75 1.02 -9.08 3.97
C VAL A 75 0.20 -8.75 5.21
N LEU A 76 0.86 -8.30 6.28
CA LEU A 76 0.24 -7.96 7.56
C LEU A 76 -0.06 -6.46 7.71
N ALA A 77 0.14 -5.67 6.65
CA ALA A 77 -0.13 -4.23 6.67
C ALA A 77 -1.59 -3.95 7.03
N PRO A 78 -1.84 -3.03 7.97
CA PRO A 78 -3.19 -2.51 8.18
C PRO A 78 -3.77 -2.03 6.84
N SER A 79 -5.03 -2.33 6.59
CA SER A 79 -5.68 -1.98 5.33
C SER A 79 -7.06 -1.39 5.56
N CYS A 80 -7.47 -0.50 4.66
CA CYS A 80 -8.83 0.01 4.55
C CYS A 80 -9.20 0.15 3.07
N SER A 81 -10.49 0.33 2.80
CA SER A 81 -10.98 0.63 1.44
C SER A 81 -11.59 2.02 1.42
N LEU A 82 -11.27 2.78 0.38
CA LEU A 82 -11.88 4.07 0.11
C LEU A 82 -12.56 4.07 -1.26
N HIS A 83 -13.65 4.86 -1.35
CA HIS A 83 -14.33 5.07 -2.62
C HIS A 83 -13.69 6.22 -3.40
N GLY A 84 -13.37 5.97 -4.67
CA GLY A 84 -12.79 6.96 -5.58
C GLY A 84 -11.95 6.32 -6.67
N VAL A 85 -11.16 7.14 -7.37
CA VAL A 85 -10.28 6.72 -8.46
C VAL A 85 -8.84 6.98 -8.08
N LEU A 86 -7.99 5.97 -8.13
CA LEU A 86 -6.55 6.10 -7.92
C LEU A 86 -5.80 6.00 -9.24
N LEU A 87 -4.98 7.00 -9.51
CA LEU A 87 -4.17 7.12 -10.72
C LEU A 87 -2.69 7.28 -10.40
N ASP A 88 -1.85 6.88 -11.35
CA ASP A 88 -0.44 7.26 -11.44
C ASP A 88 -0.33 8.50 -12.36
N VAL A 89 -0.21 9.68 -11.77
CA VAL A 89 -0.07 10.94 -12.49
C VAL A 89 1.37 11.43 -12.36
N LEU A 90 2.13 11.42 -13.45
CA LEU A 90 3.54 11.83 -13.48
C LEU A 90 4.41 11.13 -12.41
N GLY A 91 4.16 9.88 -12.13
CA GLY A 91 4.89 9.14 -11.09
C GLY A 91 4.32 9.27 -9.68
N MET A 92 3.33 10.11 -9.43
CA MET A 92 2.64 10.25 -8.15
C MET A 92 1.32 9.46 -8.12
N GLY A 93 1.03 8.81 -6.99
CA GLY A 93 -0.30 8.28 -6.73
C GLY A 93 -1.26 9.39 -6.32
N VAL A 94 -2.24 9.65 -7.16
CA VAL A 94 -3.27 10.67 -6.95
C VAL A 94 -4.62 10.00 -6.78
N MET A 95 -5.27 10.23 -5.63
CA MET A 95 -6.61 9.74 -5.32
C MET A 95 -7.64 10.82 -5.64
N ILE A 96 -8.52 10.56 -6.60
CA ILE A 96 -9.64 11.44 -6.92
C ILE A 96 -10.85 11.01 -6.10
N THR A 97 -11.38 11.92 -5.28
CA THR A 97 -12.54 11.70 -4.42
C THR A 97 -13.64 12.74 -4.74
N GLY A 98 -14.83 12.56 -4.19
CA GLY A 98 -15.96 13.44 -4.37
C GLY A 98 -17.27 12.67 -4.49
N GLU A 99 -18.39 13.38 -4.53
CA GLU A 99 -19.72 12.77 -4.63
C GLU A 99 -19.89 11.89 -5.87
N SER A 100 -20.87 10.98 -5.83
CA SER A 100 -21.23 10.20 -7.01
C SER A 100 -21.73 11.12 -8.13
N GLY A 101 -21.21 10.88 -9.34
CA GLY A 101 -21.60 11.68 -10.51
C GLY A 101 -20.91 13.04 -10.65
N VAL A 102 -19.95 13.41 -9.79
CA VAL A 102 -19.21 14.68 -9.86
C VAL A 102 -18.20 14.74 -11.03
N GLY A 103 -17.93 13.61 -11.72
CA GLY A 103 -17.01 13.56 -12.86
C GLY A 103 -15.66 12.90 -12.56
N LYS A 104 -15.54 12.08 -11.49
CA LYS A 104 -14.28 11.40 -11.13
C LYS A 104 -13.75 10.51 -12.24
N SER A 105 -14.58 9.63 -12.77
CA SER A 105 -14.19 8.67 -13.81
C SER A 105 -13.99 9.35 -15.17
N GLU A 106 -14.73 10.41 -15.47
CA GLU A 106 -14.51 11.23 -16.65
C GLU A 106 -13.15 11.93 -16.62
N LEU A 107 -12.78 12.54 -15.48
CA LEU A 107 -11.46 13.14 -15.27
C LEU A 107 -10.36 12.07 -15.34
N ALA A 108 -10.61 10.90 -14.77
CA ALA A 108 -9.66 9.78 -14.85
C ALA A 108 -9.41 9.34 -16.29
N LEU A 109 -10.47 9.19 -17.10
CA LEU A 109 -10.35 8.81 -18.51
C LEU A 109 -9.56 9.85 -19.30
N GLU A 110 -9.80 11.14 -19.05
CA GLU A 110 -9.04 12.22 -19.68
C GLU A 110 -7.55 12.16 -19.32
N LEU A 111 -7.22 11.92 -18.04
CA LEU A 111 -5.83 11.77 -17.61
C LEU A 111 -5.17 10.53 -18.22
N ILE A 112 -5.90 9.41 -18.33
CA ILE A 112 -5.40 8.17 -18.95
C ILE A 112 -5.13 8.42 -20.45
N SER A 113 -6.01 9.14 -21.15
CA SER A 113 -5.81 9.49 -22.57
C SER A 113 -4.57 10.35 -22.81
N ARG A 114 -4.12 11.07 -21.77
CA ARG A 114 -2.88 11.86 -21.75
C ARG A 114 -1.63 11.09 -21.31
N GLY A 115 -1.75 9.77 -21.12
CA GLY A 115 -0.63 8.89 -20.81
C GLY A 115 -0.40 8.61 -19.33
N HIS A 116 -1.36 8.95 -18.47
CA HIS A 116 -1.34 8.59 -17.05
C HIS A 116 -1.87 7.16 -16.83
N GLY A 117 -1.56 6.56 -15.69
CA GLY A 117 -1.91 5.15 -15.43
C GLY A 117 -3.07 4.99 -14.46
N LEU A 118 -4.03 4.11 -14.79
CA LEU A 118 -5.08 3.68 -13.87
C LEU A 118 -4.51 2.68 -12.86
N VAL A 119 -4.82 2.88 -11.57
CA VAL A 119 -4.54 1.89 -10.51
C VAL A 119 -5.82 1.20 -10.08
N ALA A 120 -6.85 1.98 -9.74
CA ALA A 120 -8.15 1.46 -9.29
C ALA A 120 -9.26 2.48 -9.57
N ASP A 121 -10.46 1.97 -9.82
CA ASP A 121 -11.71 2.73 -9.90
C ASP A 121 -12.71 2.16 -8.90
N ASP A 122 -13.62 3.03 -8.43
CA ASP A 122 -14.69 2.76 -7.48
C ASP A 122 -14.19 2.34 -6.09
N VAL A 123 -13.45 1.25 -5.96
CA VAL A 123 -12.89 0.76 -4.69
C VAL A 123 -11.37 0.75 -4.76
N VAL A 124 -10.74 1.53 -3.89
CA VAL A 124 -9.29 1.57 -3.70
C VAL A 124 -8.94 0.90 -2.38
N GLU A 125 -8.27 -0.26 -2.43
CA GLU A 125 -7.69 -0.87 -1.25
C GLU A 125 -6.39 -0.16 -0.90
N LEU A 126 -6.33 0.46 0.28
CA LEU A 126 -5.13 1.09 0.84
C LEU A 126 -4.48 0.19 1.88
N ARG A 127 -3.16 0.09 1.85
CA ARG A 127 -2.34 -0.61 2.84
C ARG A 127 -1.25 0.31 3.39
N ARG A 128 -1.13 0.38 4.70
CA ARG A 128 -0.03 1.11 5.33
C ARG A 128 1.22 0.23 5.39
N ILE A 129 2.06 0.30 4.36
CA ILE A 129 3.26 -0.53 4.22
C ILE A 129 4.49 0.01 4.95
N ALA A 130 4.45 1.28 5.37
CA ALA A 130 5.47 1.94 6.20
C ALA A 130 4.81 3.07 7.01
N PRO A 131 5.50 3.67 8.03
CA PRO A 131 4.93 4.70 8.91
C PRO A 131 4.24 5.86 8.17
N GLU A 132 4.78 6.28 7.02
CA GLU A 132 4.27 7.40 6.23
C GLU A 132 3.94 7.00 4.79
N THR A 133 3.61 5.73 4.57
CA THR A 133 3.38 5.24 3.20
C THR A 133 2.11 4.41 3.11
N LEU A 134 1.17 4.91 2.33
CA LEU A 134 -0.04 4.20 1.92
C LEU A 134 0.12 3.71 0.48
N GLU A 135 0.11 2.40 0.30
CA GLU A 135 0.06 1.76 -1.02
C GLU A 135 -1.41 1.51 -1.39
N GLY A 136 -1.85 2.08 -2.50
CA GLY A 136 -3.18 1.84 -3.05
C GLY A 136 -3.14 0.86 -4.20
N ARG A 137 -4.18 0.03 -4.30
CA ARG A 137 -4.34 -0.99 -5.35
C ARG A 137 -5.81 -1.27 -5.63
N CYS A 138 -6.06 -1.88 -6.77
CA CYS A 138 -7.39 -2.34 -7.15
C CYS A 138 -7.66 -3.75 -6.60
N PRO A 139 -8.86 -4.04 -6.09
CA PRO A 139 -9.32 -5.40 -5.88
C PRO A 139 -9.18 -6.23 -7.16
N PRO A 140 -8.74 -7.52 -7.08
CA PRO A 140 -8.47 -8.33 -8.27
C PRO A 140 -9.62 -8.41 -9.28
N ILE A 141 -10.86 -8.41 -8.80
CA ILE A 141 -12.06 -8.55 -9.62
C ILE A 141 -12.40 -7.29 -10.44
N LEU A 142 -11.96 -6.11 -9.99
CA LEU A 142 -12.23 -4.81 -10.65
C LEU A 142 -11.03 -4.31 -11.46
N ARG A 143 -9.97 -5.11 -11.54
CA ARG A 143 -8.70 -4.68 -12.14
C ARG A 143 -8.84 -4.30 -13.60
N ASP A 144 -8.19 -3.17 -13.96
CA ASP A 144 -8.09 -2.63 -15.32
C ASP A 144 -9.41 -2.08 -15.87
N TYR A 145 -10.47 -2.05 -15.09
CA TYR A 145 -11.76 -1.49 -15.49
C TYR A 145 -11.95 -0.08 -14.92
N LEU A 146 -12.60 0.75 -15.72
CA LEU A 146 -13.06 2.10 -15.37
C LEU A 146 -14.51 2.24 -15.80
N GLU A 147 -15.40 2.58 -14.87
CA GLU A 147 -16.80 2.85 -15.18
C GLU A 147 -16.99 4.34 -15.50
N VAL A 148 -17.43 4.64 -16.71
CA VAL A 148 -17.67 6.01 -17.15
C VAL A 148 -19.14 6.18 -17.53
N ARG A 149 -19.78 7.17 -16.92
CA ARG A 149 -21.19 7.46 -17.16
C ARG A 149 -21.45 7.73 -18.65
N GLY A 150 -22.40 7.00 -19.23
CA GLY A 150 -22.77 7.11 -20.66
C GLY A 150 -21.90 6.27 -21.60
N LEU A 151 -20.74 5.77 -21.15
CA LEU A 151 -19.89 4.86 -21.93
C LEU A 151 -19.91 3.43 -21.36
N GLY A 152 -20.29 3.27 -20.08
CA GLY A 152 -20.29 1.98 -19.40
C GLY A 152 -18.90 1.57 -18.86
N MET A 153 -18.69 0.27 -18.74
CA MET A 153 -17.47 -0.32 -18.20
C MET A 153 -16.39 -0.44 -19.29
N LEU A 154 -15.30 0.27 -19.14
CA LEU A 154 -14.19 0.31 -20.10
C LEU A 154 -13.02 -0.54 -19.59
N ASN A 155 -12.49 -1.44 -20.40
CA ASN A 155 -11.23 -2.11 -20.11
C ASN A 155 -10.05 -1.24 -20.58
N ILE A 156 -9.42 -0.55 -19.66
CA ILE A 156 -8.36 0.44 -19.95
C ILE A 156 -7.12 -0.23 -20.55
N ARG A 157 -6.78 -1.43 -20.10
CA ARG A 157 -5.65 -2.19 -20.67
C ARG A 157 -5.87 -2.52 -22.14
N THR A 158 -7.07 -2.92 -22.50
CA THR A 158 -7.43 -3.26 -23.89
C THR A 158 -7.44 -2.02 -24.79
N ILE A 159 -7.92 -0.88 -24.28
CA ILE A 159 -8.09 0.36 -25.07
C ILE A 159 -6.79 1.14 -25.20
N PHE A 160 -6.05 1.30 -24.09
CA PHE A 160 -4.87 2.17 -24.03
C PHE A 160 -3.54 1.43 -23.83
N GLY A 161 -3.57 0.09 -23.71
CA GLY A 161 -2.38 -0.75 -23.57
C GLY A 161 -1.89 -0.94 -22.14
N GLU A 162 -0.87 -1.79 -22.00
CA GLU A 162 -0.27 -2.17 -20.69
C GLU A 162 0.29 -0.96 -19.90
N THR A 163 0.77 0.05 -20.61
CA THR A 163 1.35 1.25 -19.98
C THR A 163 0.32 2.16 -19.35
N ALA A 164 -0.97 1.97 -19.65
CA ALA A 164 -2.06 2.74 -19.08
C ALA A 164 -2.61 2.19 -17.75
N VAL A 165 -2.09 1.07 -17.28
CA VAL A 165 -2.53 0.45 -16.02
C VAL A 165 -1.36 0.20 -15.07
N ARG A 166 -1.63 0.25 -13.77
CA ARG A 166 -0.66 -0.02 -12.70
C ARG A 166 -1.26 -0.99 -11.70
N ARG A 167 -0.46 -1.89 -11.17
CA ARG A 167 -0.92 -2.85 -10.15
C ARG A 167 -1.11 -2.21 -8.78
N TYR A 168 -0.28 -1.25 -8.45
CA TYR A 168 -0.30 -0.48 -7.20
C TYR A 168 0.43 0.84 -7.37
N LYS A 169 0.16 1.80 -6.49
CA LYS A 169 0.87 3.07 -6.39
C LYS A 169 0.83 3.61 -4.97
N ASN A 170 1.92 4.22 -4.52
CA ASN A 170 1.93 4.94 -3.25
C ASN A 170 1.14 6.23 -3.38
N MET A 171 0.10 6.38 -2.57
CA MET A 171 -0.75 7.56 -2.55
C MET A 171 0.02 8.74 -1.95
N LYS A 172 0.00 9.89 -2.65
CA LYS A 172 0.73 11.11 -2.27
C LYS A 172 -0.12 12.35 -2.26
N LEU A 173 -1.28 12.31 -2.91
CA LEU A 173 -2.18 13.45 -3.04
C LEU A 173 -3.62 12.96 -3.13
N ILE A 174 -4.52 13.68 -2.48
CA ILE A 174 -5.97 13.56 -2.64
C ILE A 174 -6.46 14.79 -3.39
N VAL A 175 -7.16 14.57 -4.49
CA VAL A 175 -7.89 15.59 -5.25
C VAL A 175 -9.38 15.37 -5.00
N HIS A 176 -10.00 16.28 -4.25
CA HIS A 176 -11.42 16.19 -3.94
C HIS A 176 -12.22 17.09 -4.89
N LEU A 177 -13.05 16.46 -5.72
CA LEU A 177 -13.98 17.19 -6.59
C LEU A 177 -15.21 17.57 -5.79
N GLN A 178 -15.49 18.87 -5.70
CA GLN A 178 -16.61 19.41 -4.95
C GLN A 178 -17.58 20.11 -5.88
N ASN A 179 -18.85 19.69 -5.88
CA ASN A 179 -19.90 20.43 -6.56
C ASN A 179 -20.07 21.81 -5.91
N THR A 180 -19.99 22.86 -6.70
CA THR A 180 -20.10 24.23 -6.23
C THR A 180 -21.05 25.05 -7.14
N THR A 181 -21.69 26.03 -6.54
CA THR A 181 -22.39 27.07 -7.29
C THR A 181 -21.39 28.07 -7.88
N PRO A 182 -21.77 28.82 -8.95
CA PRO A 182 -20.88 29.83 -9.53
C PRO A 182 -20.43 30.92 -8.55
N ALA A 183 -21.22 31.21 -7.51
CA ALA A 183 -20.86 32.15 -6.45
C ALA A 183 -19.77 31.60 -5.53
N GLU A 184 -19.87 30.33 -5.12
CA GLU A 184 -18.89 29.64 -4.28
C GLU A 184 -17.58 29.43 -5.04
N THR A 185 -17.62 29.09 -6.34
CA THR A 185 -16.43 28.95 -7.19
C THR A 185 -15.57 30.21 -7.16
N ARG A 186 -16.16 31.38 -7.32
CA ARG A 186 -15.43 32.67 -7.27
C ARG A 186 -14.80 32.96 -5.92
N GLN A 187 -15.38 32.44 -4.86
CA GLN A 187 -14.85 32.57 -3.49
C GLN A 187 -13.69 31.64 -3.22
N LEU A 188 -13.74 30.38 -3.72
CA LEU A 188 -12.69 29.39 -3.61
C LEU A 188 -11.45 29.76 -4.45
N GLU A 189 -11.61 30.33 -5.64
CA GLU A 189 -10.50 30.82 -6.49
C GLU A 189 -9.68 31.94 -5.85
N ARG A 190 -10.22 32.63 -4.86
CA ARG A 190 -9.55 33.73 -4.12
C ARG A 190 -8.85 33.26 -2.85
N LEU A 191 -9.14 32.04 -2.40
CA LEU A 191 -8.47 31.49 -1.23
C LEU A 191 -7.10 30.94 -1.64
N PRO A 192 -6.03 31.21 -0.86
CA PRO A 192 -4.77 30.52 -1.08
C PRO A 192 -5.02 29.02 -0.99
N ILE A 193 -4.30 28.22 -1.80
CA ILE A 193 -4.33 26.76 -1.71
C ILE A 193 -4.04 26.43 -0.24
N SER A 194 -5.09 26.13 0.51
CA SER A 194 -4.96 25.78 1.91
C SER A 194 -4.21 24.45 1.96
N ASN A 195 -3.20 24.34 2.84
CA ASN A 195 -2.50 23.10 3.13
C ASN A 195 -3.47 22.16 3.87
N LEU A 196 -4.48 21.66 3.16
CA LEU A 196 -5.40 20.67 3.69
C LEU A 196 -4.70 19.31 3.69
N THR A 197 -4.92 18.57 4.74
CA THR A 197 -4.48 17.18 4.84
C THR A 197 -5.66 16.30 5.23
N GLU A 198 -5.63 15.06 4.81
CA GLU A 198 -6.57 14.02 5.25
C GLU A 198 -5.78 12.89 5.88
N THR A 199 -6.10 12.57 7.14
CA THR A 199 -5.41 11.51 7.88
C THR A 199 -6.07 10.17 7.61
N ILE A 200 -5.35 9.22 7.02
CA ILE A 200 -5.81 7.87 6.72
C ILE A 200 -4.86 6.88 7.37
N MET A 201 -5.36 6.02 8.25
CA MET A 201 -4.55 5.05 9.01
C MET A 201 -3.31 5.68 9.67
N ASN A 202 -3.47 6.86 10.28
CA ASN A 202 -2.41 7.68 10.88
C ASN A 202 -1.29 8.10 9.90
N VAL A 203 -1.64 8.31 8.64
CA VAL A 203 -0.76 8.91 7.62
C VAL A 203 -1.46 10.16 7.08
N ASP A 204 -0.79 11.29 7.15
CA ASP A 204 -1.31 12.57 6.65
C ASP A 204 -1.01 12.70 5.16
N ILE A 205 -2.06 12.80 4.35
CA ILE A 205 -1.96 12.96 2.90
C ILE A 205 -2.43 14.36 2.51
N PRO A 206 -1.63 15.12 1.78
CA PRO A 206 -2.05 16.40 1.23
C PRO A 206 -3.34 16.28 0.42
N LYS A 207 -4.24 17.26 0.60
CA LYS A 207 -5.55 17.29 -0.06
C LYS A 207 -5.76 18.63 -0.75
N VAL A 208 -6.23 18.58 -1.98
CA VAL A 208 -6.65 19.74 -2.78
C VAL A 208 -8.13 19.60 -3.11
N ILE A 209 -8.87 20.67 -2.94
CA ILE A 209 -10.29 20.73 -3.34
C ILE A 209 -10.38 21.45 -4.68
N ILE A 210 -11.01 20.82 -5.67
CA ILE A 210 -11.27 21.40 -6.99
C ILE A 210 -12.78 21.62 -7.12
N PRO A 211 -13.24 22.87 -7.25
CA PRO A 211 -14.63 23.16 -7.48
C PRO A 211 -15.04 22.72 -8.89
N VAL A 212 -16.17 22.00 -8.99
CA VAL A 212 -16.79 21.61 -10.25
C VAL A 212 -18.15 22.25 -10.32
N ALA A 213 -18.43 22.99 -11.40
CA ALA A 213 -19.73 23.65 -11.59
C ALA A 213 -20.82 22.60 -11.80
N ALA A 214 -21.89 22.68 -11.01
CA ALA A 214 -22.98 21.70 -10.95
C ALA A 214 -23.75 21.46 -12.27
N ASN A 215 -23.48 22.25 -13.32
CA ASN A 215 -24.17 22.18 -14.63
C ASN A 215 -23.28 21.81 -15.82
N HIS A 216 -22.02 21.50 -15.59
CA HIS A 216 -21.19 20.88 -16.61
C HIS A 216 -21.23 19.36 -16.43
N ASN A 217 -22.18 18.69 -17.13
CA ASN A 217 -21.80 17.40 -17.67
C ASN A 217 -20.46 17.62 -18.36
N LEU A 218 -19.37 17.12 -17.78
CA LEU A 218 -18.10 16.97 -18.48
C LEU A 218 -18.35 15.93 -19.58
N THR A 219 -19.11 16.36 -20.60
CA THR A 219 -19.23 15.64 -21.85
C THR A 219 -17.85 15.80 -22.46
N ILE A 220 -17.02 14.79 -22.28
CA ILE A 220 -15.76 14.67 -22.98
C ILE A 220 -16.11 14.75 -24.44
N GLN A 221 -15.87 15.90 -25.07
CA GLN A 221 -15.90 16.02 -26.52
C GLN A 221 -14.67 15.28 -27.05
N ILE A 222 -14.72 13.95 -26.96
CA ILE A 222 -13.80 13.09 -27.67
C ILE A 222 -14.16 13.23 -29.15
N GLY A 223 -13.46 14.11 -29.88
CA GLY A 223 -13.57 14.09 -31.31
C GLY A 223 -13.71 15.40 -32.05
N ARG A 224 -13.17 16.53 -31.59
CA ARG A 224 -13.03 17.73 -32.44
C ARG A 224 -11.63 18.34 -32.44
N ALA A 225 -10.62 17.53 -32.58
CA ALA A 225 -9.27 18.02 -32.82
C ALA A 225 -8.49 17.13 -33.80
N HIS A 226 -9.13 16.66 -34.87
CA HIS A 226 -8.45 16.16 -36.07
C HIS A 226 -9.45 16.18 -37.22
N VAL A 227 -9.62 17.33 -37.84
CA VAL A 227 -9.78 17.53 -39.28
C VAL A 227 -8.97 18.75 -39.65
#